data_8fe04f0cd2a312476bafbff0cad8690b
#
_entry.id   8fe04f0cd2a312476bafbff0cad8690b
#
_cell.length_a   1.000
_cell.length_b   1.000
_cell.length_c   1.000
_cell.angle_alpha   90.00
_cell.angle_beta   90.00
_cell.angle_gamma   90.00
#
_symmetry.space_group_name_H-M   'P 1'
#
loop_
_entity.id
_entity.type
_entity.pdbx_description
1 polymer ?
#
loop_
_entity_poly.entity_id
_entity_poly.type
_entity_poly.pdbx_seq_one_letter_code
_entity_poly.pdbx_strand_id
1 'polypeptide(L)'
;MSLITDVRSIEGIKRAWPARAGIAVELVDRRGRLRAGLATDAGVAMSLYACDPVLGAIPVGEGELVVHRHARRAVVVADRFVTKHVRKGGERIACNTAVAGRIYRSWGLAVADVTDWSSTALTYTRLPGRSLGDLGDEGLDGWKALARAWQPTRDAALEPHTGAHEARILARWAEQARIFDTIGEDPR
;
A
#
# COMPACT_ATOMS: atom_id res chain seq x y z
N MET A 1 3.99 10.41 27.18
CA MET A 1 4.17 10.87 25.77
C MET A 1 3.38 9.90 24.92
N SER A 2 2.62 10.32 23.90
CA SER A 2 1.82 9.35 23.14
C SER A 2 2.70 8.61 22.14
N LEU A 3 2.36 7.34 21.83
CA LEU A 3 3.06 6.53 20.84
C LEU A 3 3.21 7.24 19.47
N ILE A 4 2.25 8.08 19.11
CA ILE A 4 2.29 8.88 17.88
C ILE A 4 3.38 9.95 17.94
N THR A 5 3.56 10.62 19.09
CA THR A 5 4.63 11.60 19.27
C THR A 5 5.98 10.92 19.13
N ASP A 6 6.14 9.73 19.70
CA ASP A 6 7.37 8.94 19.59
C ASP A 6 7.65 8.53 18.14
N VAL A 7 6.62 8.06 17.41
CA VAL A 7 6.74 7.71 15.99
C VAL A 7 7.13 8.93 15.14
N ARG A 8 6.55 10.12 15.39
CA ARG A 8 6.89 11.36 14.66
C ARG A 8 8.34 11.81 14.88
N SER A 9 8.95 11.46 16.01
CA SER A 9 10.34 11.78 16.32
C SER A 9 11.36 10.86 15.66
N ILE A 10 10.94 9.77 15.00
CA ILE A 10 11.84 8.81 14.34
C ILE A 10 12.42 9.47 13.09
N GLU A 11 13.76 9.58 13.05
CA GLU A 11 14.47 10.09 11.89
C GLU A 11 14.24 9.20 10.65
N GLY A 12 13.98 9.84 9.50
CA GLY A 12 13.81 9.15 8.22
C GLY A 12 12.46 8.45 8.04
N ILE A 13 11.49 8.67 8.95
CA ILE A 13 10.15 8.08 8.79
C ILE A 13 9.51 8.57 7.48
N LYS A 14 8.99 7.62 6.71
CA LYS A 14 8.35 7.85 5.41
C LYS A 14 6.84 7.65 5.50
N ARG A 15 6.42 6.60 6.19
CA ARG A 15 4.99 6.24 6.36
C ARG A 15 4.76 5.52 7.69
N ALA A 16 3.55 5.67 8.21
CA ALA A 16 3.09 4.96 9.40
C ALA A 16 1.64 4.49 9.21
N TRP A 17 1.30 3.35 9.79
CA TRP A 17 -0.04 2.78 9.72
C TRP A 17 -0.43 2.15 11.05
N PRO A 18 -1.70 2.26 11.46
CA PRO A 18 -2.22 1.49 12.57
C PRO A 18 -2.01 -0.01 12.34
N ALA A 19 -1.54 -0.70 13.38
CA ALA A 19 -1.39 -2.15 13.44
C ALA A 19 -2.00 -2.68 14.74
N ARG A 20 -2.30 -3.99 14.80
CA ARG A 20 -2.95 -4.59 15.96
C ARG A 20 -2.18 -4.39 17.27
N ALA A 21 -0.85 -4.40 17.20
CA ALA A 21 0.03 -4.34 18.37
C ALA A 21 0.75 -2.98 18.51
N GLY A 22 0.34 -1.94 17.75
CA GLY A 22 1.01 -0.66 17.77
C GLY A 22 0.91 0.06 16.42
N ILE A 23 1.97 0.75 16.02
CA ILE A 23 2.05 1.48 14.75
C ILE A 23 3.12 0.82 13.89
N ALA A 24 2.71 0.27 12.73
CA ALA A 24 3.67 -0.17 11.72
C ALA A 24 4.33 1.06 11.08
N VAL A 25 5.65 1.08 11.05
CA VAL A 25 6.43 2.19 10.50
C VAL A 25 7.26 1.74 9.31
N GLU A 26 7.46 2.65 8.38
CA GLU A 26 8.36 2.52 7.25
C GLU A 26 9.29 3.73 7.25
N LEU A 27 10.58 3.50 7.22
CA LEU A 27 11.59 4.56 7.21
C LEU A 27 12.70 4.26 6.20
N VAL A 28 13.43 5.30 5.84
CA VAL A 28 14.68 5.20 5.08
C VAL A 28 15.84 5.28 6.07
N ASP A 29 16.68 4.26 6.12
CA ASP A 29 17.86 4.22 7.00
C ASP A 29 18.99 5.14 6.48
N ARG A 30 20.01 5.36 7.29
CA ARG A 30 21.17 6.21 6.93
C ARG A 30 21.95 5.73 5.69
N ARG A 31 21.67 4.52 5.20
CA ARG A 31 22.24 3.98 3.95
C ARG A 31 21.28 4.14 2.77
N GLY A 32 20.18 4.92 2.92
CA GLY A 32 19.16 5.11 1.90
C GLY A 32 18.22 3.92 1.68
N ARG A 33 18.23 2.90 2.53
CA ARG A 33 17.46 1.66 2.35
C ARG A 33 16.14 1.73 3.09
N LEU A 34 15.06 1.33 2.42
CA LEU A 34 13.74 1.24 3.01
C LEU A 34 13.65 0.10 4.01
N ARG A 35 13.21 0.38 5.23
CA ARG A 35 13.04 -0.59 6.30
C ARG A 35 11.66 -0.47 6.92
N ALA A 36 11.15 -1.56 7.45
CA ALA A 36 9.91 -1.59 8.20
C ALA A 36 10.14 -1.98 9.66
N GLY A 37 9.22 -1.57 10.50
CA GLY A 37 9.23 -1.90 11.92
C GLY A 37 7.87 -1.77 12.55
N LEU A 38 7.82 -2.03 13.85
CA LEU A 38 6.66 -1.86 14.69
C LEU A 38 7.04 -1.01 15.89
N ALA A 39 6.34 0.09 16.07
CA ALA A 39 6.39 0.92 17.26
C ALA A 39 5.30 0.48 18.24
N THR A 40 5.66 0.28 19.50
CA THR A 40 4.80 -0.09 20.60
C THR A 40 5.16 0.75 21.84
N ASP A 41 4.42 0.64 22.92
CA ASP A 41 4.76 1.30 24.19
C ASP A 41 6.14 0.87 24.74
N ALA A 42 6.64 -0.31 24.32
CA ALA A 42 7.98 -0.80 24.68
C ALA A 42 9.11 -0.22 23.79
N GLY A 43 8.76 0.58 22.77
CA GLY A 43 9.71 1.18 21.83
C GLY A 43 9.53 0.72 20.40
N VAL A 44 10.52 0.98 19.55
CA VAL A 44 10.47 0.71 18.12
C VAL A 44 11.39 -0.46 17.75
N ALA A 45 10.80 -1.55 17.27
CA ALA A 45 11.51 -2.71 16.75
C ALA A 45 11.61 -2.65 15.22
N MET A 46 12.81 -2.48 14.67
CA MET A 46 13.05 -2.44 13.23
C MET A 46 13.50 -3.80 12.69
N SER A 47 12.85 -4.26 11.61
CA SER A 47 13.30 -5.44 10.87
C SER A 47 14.64 -5.20 10.19
N LEU A 48 15.41 -6.25 9.90
CA LEU A 48 16.56 -6.14 9.00
C LEU A 48 16.10 -5.72 7.60
N TYR A 49 17.03 -5.16 6.81
CA TYR A 49 16.71 -4.81 5.41
C TYR A 49 16.26 -6.05 4.63
N ALA A 50 15.19 -5.88 3.87
CA ALA A 50 14.57 -6.93 3.07
C ALA A 50 14.19 -8.21 3.88
N CYS A 51 13.92 -8.05 5.18
CA CYS A 51 13.42 -9.11 6.05
C CYS A 51 12.15 -8.64 6.76
N ASP A 52 11.20 -9.55 6.92
CA ASP A 52 9.92 -9.29 7.59
C ASP A 52 9.54 -10.50 8.45
N PRO A 53 8.98 -10.32 9.65
CA PRO A 53 8.65 -11.44 10.54
C PRO A 53 7.57 -12.38 9.97
N VAL A 54 6.78 -11.92 9.00
CA VAL A 54 5.67 -12.70 8.42
C VAL A 54 5.92 -13.05 6.94
N LEU A 55 6.52 -12.14 6.17
CA LEU A 55 6.84 -12.38 4.76
C LEU A 55 8.16 -13.14 4.59
N GLY A 56 8.99 -13.22 5.64
CA GLY A 56 10.33 -13.80 5.57
C GLY A 56 11.34 -12.91 4.87
N ALA A 57 12.31 -13.52 4.19
CA ALA A 57 13.25 -12.82 3.33
C ALA A 57 12.53 -12.32 2.06
N ILE A 58 12.72 -11.06 1.72
CA ILE A 58 12.15 -10.41 0.53
C ILE A 58 13.22 -10.40 -0.55
N PRO A 59 13.08 -11.18 -1.64
CA PRO A 59 14.04 -11.19 -2.74
C PRO A 59 14.04 -9.84 -3.45
N VAL A 60 15.07 -9.02 -3.25
CA VAL A 60 15.21 -7.71 -3.90
C VAL A 60 15.90 -7.84 -5.26
N GLY A 61 16.92 -8.73 -5.37
CA GLY A 61 17.70 -8.91 -6.59
C GLY A 61 18.32 -7.59 -7.08
N GLU A 62 18.15 -7.30 -8.36
CA GLU A 62 18.55 -6.03 -8.99
C GLU A 62 17.51 -4.92 -8.84
N GLY A 63 16.41 -5.19 -8.15
CA GLY A 63 15.32 -4.24 -7.94
C GLY A 63 15.52 -3.37 -6.69
N GLU A 64 14.60 -2.46 -6.50
CA GLU A 64 14.50 -1.58 -5.34
C GLU A 64 13.29 -1.94 -4.49
N LEU A 65 13.46 -2.04 -3.18
CA LEU A 65 12.36 -2.19 -2.22
C LEU A 65 11.72 -0.81 -1.99
N VAL A 66 10.55 -0.58 -2.61
CA VAL A 66 9.87 0.73 -2.60
C VAL A 66 8.72 0.83 -1.62
N VAL A 67 8.21 -0.31 -1.13
CA VAL A 67 7.21 -0.40 -0.06
C VAL A 67 7.57 -1.55 0.85
N HIS A 68 7.58 -1.30 2.15
CA HIS A 68 7.68 -2.35 3.16
C HIS A 68 6.75 -2.04 4.34
N ARG A 69 5.54 -2.54 4.28
CA ARG A 69 4.59 -2.45 5.40
C ARG A 69 4.75 -3.67 6.29
N HIS A 70 5.28 -3.47 7.49
CA HIS A 70 5.56 -4.50 8.49
C HIS A 70 4.45 -5.54 8.60
N ALA A 71 4.81 -6.82 8.56
CA ALA A 71 3.94 -8.00 8.66
C ALA A 71 2.74 -8.04 7.68
N ARG A 72 2.75 -7.24 6.60
CA ARG A 72 1.62 -7.14 5.68
C ARG A 72 1.98 -7.33 4.22
N ARG A 73 2.89 -6.51 3.70
CA ARG A 73 3.28 -6.52 2.28
C ARG A 73 4.61 -5.82 2.06
N ALA A 74 5.28 -6.25 1.00
CA ALA A 74 6.41 -5.52 0.43
C ALA A 74 6.24 -5.39 -1.09
N VAL A 75 6.88 -4.39 -1.69
CA VAL A 75 6.89 -4.21 -3.14
C VAL A 75 8.32 -3.93 -3.59
N VAL A 76 8.79 -4.73 -4.52
CA VAL A 76 10.08 -4.58 -5.18
C VAL A 76 9.83 -4.16 -6.63
N VAL A 77 10.52 -3.11 -7.07
CA VAL A 77 10.46 -2.61 -8.45
C VAL A 77 11.80 -2.88 -9.13
N ALA A 78 11.78 -3.63 -10.21
CA ALA A 78 12.90 -3.86 -11.10
C ALA A 78 12.63 -3.21 -12.47
N ASP A 79 13.59 -3.30 -13.39
CA ASP A 79 13.45 -2.63 -14.70
C ASP A 79 12.21 -3.04 -15.48
N ARG A 80 11.89 -4.32 -15.50
CA ARG A 80 10.79 -4.88 -16.31
C ARG A 80 9.59 -5.33 -15.48
N PHE A 81 9.76 -5.52 -14.18
CA PHE A 81 8.77 -6.16 -13.32
C PHE A 81 8.58 -5.41 -12.00
N VAL A 82 7.39 -5.59 -11.45
CA VAL A 82 7.06 -5.18 -10.07
C VAL A 82 6.59 -6.42 -9.33
N THR A 83 7.31 -6.80 -8.26
CA THR A 83 6.92 -7.94 -7.43
C THR A 83 6.32 -7.46 -6.12
N LYS A 84 5.10 -7.90 -5.84
CA LYS A 84 4.38 -7.62 -4.62
C LYS A 84 4.36 -8.86 -3.74
N HIS A 85 5.03 -8.78 -2.59
CA HIS A 85 4.96 -9.80 -1.55
C HIS A 85 3.79 -9.52 -0.62
N VAL A 86 3.01 -10.55 -0.32
CA VAL A 86 1.82 -10.47 0.53
C VAL A 86 1.83 -11.61 1.55
N ARG A 87 1.14 -11.43 2.66
CA ARG A 87 1.07 -12.45 3.71
C ARG A 87 0.43 -13.75 3.23
N LYS A 88 -0.66 -13.66 2.43
CA LYS A 88 -1.40 -14.78 1.85
C LYS A 88 -2.39 -14.28 0.80
N GLY A 89 -2.93 -15.21 0.02
CA GLY A 89 -4.02 -14.93 -0.92
C GLY A 89 -3.55 -14.35 -2.25
N GLY A 90 -2.30 -14.63 -2.65
CA GLY A 90 -1.73 -14.19 -3.93
C GLY A 90 -2.59 -14.64 -5.11
N GLU A 91 -3.04 -15.92 -5.15
CA GLU A 91 -3.89 -16.44 -6.22
C GLU A 91 -5.19 -15.61 -6.37
N ARG A 92 -5.85 -15.31 -5.26
CA ARG A 92 -7.09 -14.51 -5.29
C ARG A 92 -6.82 -13.11 -5.79
N ILE A 93 -5.71 -12.50 -5.38
CA ILE A 93 -5.32 -11.17 -5.86
C ILE A 93 -5.01 -11.22 -7.36
N ALA A 94 -4.33 -12.26 -7.85
CA ALA A 94 -4.04 -12.46 -9.27
C ALA A 94 -5.34 -12.56 -10.09
N CYS A 95 -6.29 -13.40 -9.67
CA CYS A 95 -7.59 -13.53 -10.32
C CYS A 95 -8.35 -12.20 -10.36
N ASN A 96 -8.45 -11.50 -9.22
CA ASN A 96 -9.13 -10.20 -9.15
C ASN A 96 -8.44 -9.16 -10.04
N THR A 97 -7.11 -9.14 -10.08
CA THR A 97 -6.34 -8.24 -10.95
C THR A 97 -6.60 -8.53 -12.42
N ALA A 98 -6.67 -9.80 -12.80
CA ALA A 98 -6.97 -10.20 -14.19
C ALA A 98 -8.38 -9.76 -14.62
N VAL A 99 -9.38 -9.89 -13.73
CA VAL A 99 -10.76 -9.43 -13.99
C VAL A 99 -10.79 -7.90 -14.12
N ALA A 100 -10.25 -7.19 -13.14
CA ALA A 100 -10.18 -5.73 -13.15
C ALA A 100 -9.40 -5.21 -14.37
N GLY A 101 -8.30 -5.88 -14.73
CA GLY A 101 -7.50 -5.53 -15.89
C GLY A 101 -8.26 -5.60 -17.21
N ARG A 102 -9.13 -6.61 -17.40
CA ARG A 102 -10.00 -6.67 -18.60
C ARG A 102 -10.95 -5.48 -18.66
N ILE A 103 -11.57 -5.15 -17.53
CA ILE A 103 -12.49 -4.01 -17.42
C ILE A 103 -11.73 -2.70 -17.74
N TYR A 104 -10.60 -2.43 -17.10
CA TYR A 104 -9.85 -1.19 -17.32
C TYR A 104 -9.32 -1.06 -18.76
N ARG A 105 -8.89 -2.18 -19.38
CA ARG A 105 -8.50 -2.15 -20.81
C ARG A 105 -9.68 -1.82 -21.73
N SER A 106 -10.89 -2.27 -21.44
CA SER A 106 -12.08 -1.89 -22.22
C SER A 106 -12.37 -0.39 -22.13
N TRP A 107 -11.83 0.29 -21.13
CA TRP A 107 -11.90 1.75 -20.97
C TRP A 107 -10.70 2.49 -21.58
N GLY A 108 -9.83 1.78 -22.28
CA GLY A 108 -8.63 2.34 -22.92
C GLY A 108 -7.48 2.61 -21.97
N LEU A 109 -7.52 2.07 -20.74
CA LEU A 109 -6.43 2.22 -19.79
C LEU A 109 -5.36 1.13 -19.98
N ALA A 110 -4.10 1.50 -19.93
CA ALA A 110 -3.00 0.56 -19.83
C ALA A 110 -3.00 -0.08 -18.43
N VAL A 111 -2.88 -1.40 -18.37
CA VAL A 111 -2.89 -2.16 -17.11
C VAL A 111 -1.72 -3.14 -17.10
N ALA A 112 -1.02 -3.20 -15.97
CA ALA A 112 0.04 -4.19 -15.76
C ALA A 112 -0.53 -5.61 -15.80
N ASP A 113 0.14 -6.50 -16.51
CA ASP A 113 -0.20 -7.92 -16.54
C ASP A 113 0.42 -8.65 -15.34
N VAL A 114 -0.31 -9.57 -14.75
CA VAL A 114 0.25 -10.54 -13.80
C VAL A 114 0.98 -11.60 -14.62
N THR A 115 2.29 -11.67 -14.48
CA THR A 115 3.14 -12.63 -15.24
C THR A 115 3.45 -13.88 -14.43
N ASP A 116 3.43 -13.78 -13.11
CA ASP A 116 3.67 -14.90 -12.20
C ASP A 116 2.99 -14.66 -10.85
N TRP A 117 2.61 -15.74 -10.16
CA TRP A 117 2.05 -15.64 -8.81
C TRP A 117 2.23 -16.91 -8.00
N SER A 118 2.21 -16.74 -6.68
CA SER A 118 2.12 -17.80 -5.68
C SER A 118 1.13 -17.39 -4.59
N SER A 119 0.99 -18.19 -3.55
CA SER A 119 0.17 -17.83 -2.37
C SER A 119 0.64 -16.55 -1.68
N THR A 120 1.94 -16.19 -1.82
CA THR A 120 2.57 -15.08 -1.09
C THR A 120 3.26 -14.03 -1.97
N ALA A 121 3.28 -14.22 -3.28
CA ALA A 121 3.90 -13.26 -4.20
C ALA A 121 3.13 -13.11 -5.50
N LEU A 122 3.20 -11.94 -6.10
CA LEU A 122 2.68 -11.63 -7.44
C LEU A 122 3.71 -10.79 -8.18
N THR A 123 3.98 -11.15 -9.41
CA THR A 123 4.84 -10.39 -10.31
C THR A 123 4.01 -9.79 -11.43
N TYR A 124 4.20 -8.51 -11.66
CA TYR A 124 3.51 -7.71 -12.67
C TYR A 124 4.50 -7.18 -13.70
N THR A 125 4.06 -6.98 -14.94
CA THR A 125 4.80 -6.14 -15.88
C THR A 125 4.90 -4.72 -15.32
N ARG A 126 6.07 -4.10 -15.43
CA ARG A 126 6.23 -2.69 -15.09
C ARG A 126 5.67 -1.83 -16.23
N LEU A 127 4.72 -0.97 -15.91
CA LEU A 127 4.25 0.04 -16.84
C LEU A 127 5.25 1.19 -16.92
N PRO A 128 5.49 1.76 -18.12
CA PRO A 128 6.31 2.95 -18.26
C PRO A 128 5.60 4.18 -17.67
N GLY A 129 6.38 5.19 -17.33
CA GLY A 129 5.87 6.47 -16.84
C GLY A 129 6.16 6.73 -15.36
N ARG A 130 5.63 7.85 -14.88
CA ARG A 130 5.71 8.31 -13.50
C ARG A 130 4.34 8.30 -12.84
N SER A 131 4.29 8.12 -11.54
CA SER A 131 3.05 8.24 -10.76
C SER A 131 2.46 9.64 -10.88
N LEU A 132 1.15 9.74 -11.12
CA LEU A 132 0.46 11.05 -11.13
C LEU A 132 0.61 11.80 -9.79
N GLY A 133 0.72 11.07 -8.68
CA GLY A 133 0.98 11.67 -7.37
C GLY A 133 2.37 12.30 -7.27
N ASP A 134 3.38 11.69 -7.91
CA ASP A 134 4.76 12.20 -7.94
C ASP A 134 4.94 13.38 -8.91
N LEU A 135 4.00 13.54 -9.86
CA LEU A 135 3.99 14.63 -10.82
C LEU A 135 3.37 15.92 -10.24
N GLY A 136 2.60 15.83 -9.14
CA GLY A 136 1.91 17.00 -8.59
C GLY A 136 1.05 17.69 -9.66
N ASP A 137 1.22 19.01 -9.82
CA ASP A 137 0.46 19.82 -10.78
C ASP A 137 0.73 19.43 -12.25
N GLU A 138 1.93 18.94 -12.58
CA GLU A 138 2.26 18.41 -13.91
C GLU A 138 1.41 17.18 -14.27
N GLY A 139 0.89 16.45 -13.28
CA GLY A 139 0.02 15.30 -13.45
C GLY A 139 -1.45 15.62 -13.72
N LEU A 140 -1.86 16.90 -13.72
CA LEU A 140 -3.28 17.29 -13.77
C LEU A 140 -4.01 16.76 -15.01
N ASP A 141 -3.38 16.77 -16.17
CA ASP A 141 -4.01 16.26 -17.41
C ASP A 141 -4.15 14.74 -17.39
N GLY A 142 -3.22 14.03 -16.75
CA GLY A 142 -3.35 12.60 -16.46
C GLY A 142 -4.52 12.29 -15.53
N TRP A 143 -4.71 13.08 -14.47
CA TRP A 143 -5.87 12.96 -13.57
C TRP A 143 -7.19 13.22 -14.31
N LYS A 144 -7.25 14.25 -15.18
CA LYS A 144 -8.43 14.51 -16.02
C LYS A 144 -8.69 13.37 -17.00
N ALA A 145 -7.67 12.79 -17.61
CA ALA A 145 -7.80 11.65 -18.51
C ALA A 145 -8.32 10.42 -17.75
N LEU A 146 -7.79 10.12 -16.57
CA LEU A 146 -8.27 9.04 -15.70
C LEU A 146 -9.74 9.26 -15.31
N ALA A 147 -10.11 10.48 -14.90
CA ALA A 147 -11.49 10.79 -14.54
C ALA A 147 -12.45 10.58 -15.71
N ARG A 148 -12.10 10.98 -16.93
CA ARG A 148 -12.91 10.73 -18.13
C ARG A 148 -13.07 9.25 -18.45
N ALA A 149 -11.97 8.47 -18.33
CA ALA A 149 -12.02 7.02 -18.52
C ALA A 149 -12.87 6.32 -17.45
N TRP A 150 -12.95 6.89 -16.26
CA TRP A 150 -13.73 6.33 -15.14
C TRP A 150 -15.24 6.63 -15.23
N GLN A 151 -15.65 7.70 -15.92
CA GLN A 151 -17.06 8.11 -16.01
C GLN A 151 -18.02 7.04 -16.60
N PRO A 152 -17.66 6.23 -17.60
CA PRO A 152 -18.54 5.22 -18.17
C PRO A 152 -18.74 3.98 -17.28
N THR A 153 -18.07 3.88 -16.14
CA THR A 153 -17.88 2.64 -15.38
C THR A 153 -19.04 2.29 -14.45
N ARG A 154 -20.26 2.52 -14.86
CA ARG A 154 -21.47 2.03 -14.18
C ARG A 154 -21.76 0.57 -14.54
N ASP A 155 -20.73 -0.24 -14.72
CA ASP A 155 -20.96 -1.63 -15.09
C ASP A 155 -21.50 -2.42 -13.89
N ALA A 156 -22.66 -3.03 -14.08
CA ALA A 156 -23.43 -3.74 -13.08
C ALA A 156 -22.76 -5.04 -12.58
N ALA A 157 -21.60 -5.39 -13.09
CA ALA A 157 -20.89 -6.62 -12.72
C ALA A 157 -20.08 -6.52 -11.42
N LEU A 158 -19.96 -5.33 -10.83
CA LEU A 158 -19.31 -5.14 -9.54
C LEU A 158 -20.34 -5.03 -8.43
N GLU A 159 -20.09 -5.68 -7.29
CA GLU A 159 -20.94 -5.47 -6.10
C GLU A 159 -21.05 -3.98 -5.79
N PRO A 160 -22.28 -3.45 -5.65
CA PRO A 160 -22.46 -2.03 -5.41
C PRO A 160 -21.81 -1.63 -4.08
N HIS A 161 -20.92 -0.64 -4.15
CA HIS A 161 -20.36 -0.02 -2.95
C HIS A 161 -21.44 0.89 -2.34
N THR A 162 -22.11 0.42 -1.30
CA THR A 162 -23.21 1.14 -0.67
C THR A 162 -22.72 2.14 0.38
N GLY A 163 -23.49 3.20 0.64
CA GLY A 163 -23.22 4.13 1.73
C GLY A 163 -23.10 3.45 3.11
N ALA A 164 -23.85 2.36 3.33
CA ALA A 164 -23.73 1.54 4.55
C ALA A 164 -22.37 0.81 4.63
N HIS A 165 -21.81 0.40 3.49
CA HIS A 165 -20.46 -0.20 3.45
C HIS A 165 -19.42 0.85 3.80
N GLU A 166 -19.50 2.04 3.21
CA GLU A 166 -18.61 3.16 3.50
C GLU A 166 -18.68 3.59 4.96
N ALA A 167 -19.87 3.73 5.51
CA ALA A 167 -20.06 4.05 6.92
C ALA A 167 -19.37 3.06 7.87
N ARG A 168 -19.40 1.75 7.56
CA ARG A 168 -18.69 0.73 8.34
C ARG A 168 -17.15 0.87 8.23
N ILE A 169 -16.64 1.26 7.05
CA ILE A 169 -15.21 1.51 6.86
C ILE A 169 -14.78 2.72 7.69
N LEU A 170 -15.51 3.82 7.60
CA LEU A 170 -15.25 5.05 8.34
C LEU A 170 -15.34 4.84 9.87
N ALA A 171 -16.35 4.11 10.34
CA ALA A 171 -16.48 3.78 11.76
C ALA A 171 -15.26 2.97 12.26
N ARG A 172 -14.77 2.02 11.47
CA ARG A 172 -13.55 1.26 11.79
C ARG A 172 -12.32 2.16 11.85
N TRP A 173 -12.18 3.10 10.92
CA TRP A 173 -11.06 4.04 10.92
C TRP A 173 -11.13 5.02 12.11
N ALA A 174 -12.31 5.51 12.44
CA ALA A 174 -12.52 6.36 13.61
C ALA A 174 -12.16 5.62 14.90
N GLU A 175 -12.56 4.35 15.03
CA GLU A 175 -12.18 3.52 16.18
C GLU A 175 -10.66 3.31 16.25
N GLN A 176 -10.01 3.01 15.16
CA GLN A 176 -8.54 2.91 15.13
C GLN A 176 -7.87 4.23 15.47
N ALA A 177 -8.40 5.35 15.02
CA ALA A 177 -7.87 6.67 15.34
C ALA A 177 -7.99 7.01 16.84
N ARG A 178 -9.08 6.60 17.51
CA ARG A 178 -9.22 6.74 18.97
C ARG A 178 -8.22 5.90 19.74
N ILE A 179 -8.02 4.62 19.34
CA ILE A 179 -7.04 3.72 19.97
C ILE A 179 -5.63 4.34 19.96
N PHE A 180 -5.30 5.10 18.92
CA PHE A 180 -3.99 5.75 18.76
C PHE A 180 -3.99 7.24 19.17
N ASP A 181 -5.07 7.72 19.81
CA ASP A 181 -5.20 9.12 20.25
C ASP A 181 -4.89 10.14 19.12
N THR A 182 -5.26 9.77 17.88
CA THR A 182 -5.07 10.62 16.70
C THR A 182 -6.21 11.60 16.48
N ILE A 183 -7.36 11.33 17.08
CA ILE A 183 -8.51 12.22 17.14
C ILE A 183 -8.64 12.59 18.60
N GLY A 184 -8.39 13.84 18.95
CA GLY A 184 -8.65 14.36 20.29
C GLY A 184 -10.14 14.14 20.66
N GLU A 185 -10.44 14.10 21.94
CA GLU A 185 -11.81 14.14 22.41
C GLU A 185 -12.49 15.37 21.78
N ASP A 186 -13.68 15.13 21.20
CA ASP A 186 -14.51 16.09 20.47
C ASP A 186 -14.49 17.47 21.13
N PRO A 187 -14.00 18.54 20.48
CA PRO A 187 -14.25 19.86 20.97
C PRO A 187 -15.75 20.12 20.76
N ARG A 188 -16.48 20.11 21.86
CA ARG A 188 -17.88 20.55 21.91
C ARG A 188 -18.07 21.92 21.29
#